data_6dfdf16b710f19ba3c2aad9519465d2f
#
_entry.id   6dfdf16b710f19ba3c2aad9519465d2f
#
_cell.length_a   1.000
_cell.length_b   1.000
_cell.length_c   1.000
_cell.angle_alpha   90.00
_cell.angle_beta   90.00
_cell.angle_gamma   90.00
#
_symmetry.space_group_name_H-M   'P 1'
#
loop_
_entity.id
_entity.type
_entity.pdbx_description
1 polymer ?
#
loop_
_entity_poly.entity_id
_entity_poly.type
_entity_poly.pdbx_seq_one_letter_code
_entity_poly.pdbx_strand_id
1 'polypeptide(L)'
;EIAGEYGVTVSSVLIGIYAEVISRWSSNKHFTLNLPIQNRPTIGNNTNSIVGDFTAVNLLEVNVTQNMSFIERVKEITKRLMEDLEHNSFSGVEVLRELSKVSEEKELLMPIVFTGVLKTDGTVGTIEYGFSHTPQVWIDCQIVDEIDSEDQEKGLMISWDTRKGAIKESIVTEMFES
;
A
#
# COMPACT_ATOMS: atom_id res chain seq x y z
N GLU A 1 -1.74 -13.57 15.41
CA GLU A 1 -1.29 -14.96 15.67
C GLU A 1 -1.09 -15.73 14.36
N ILE A 2 -2.12 -15.88 13.49
CA ILE A 2 -2.05 -16.69 12.25
C ILE A 2 -0.91 -16.25 11.32
N ALA A 3 -0.72 -14.94 11.07
CA ALA A 3 0.34 -14.45 10.22
C ALA A 3 1.74 -14.88 10.72
N GLY A 4 1.96 -14.86 12.05
CA GLY A 4 3.20 -15.30 12.66
C GLY A 4 3.49 -16.79 12.48
N GLU A 5 2.48 -17.65 12.49
CA GLU A 5 2.61 -19.08 12.26
C GLU A 5 3.14 -19.40 10.85
N TYR A 6 2.78 -18.56 9.88
CA TYR A 6 3.24 -18.70 8.49
C TYR A 6 4.52 -17.90 8.18
N GLY A 7 5.07 -17.17 9.16
CA GLY A 7 6.28 -16.36 8.99
C GLY A 7 6.07 -15.13 8.08
N VAL A 8 4.87 -14.56 8.07
CA VAL A 8 4.51 -13.37 7.29
C VAL A 8 4.00 -12.26 8.21
N THR A 9 4.00 -11.02 7.73
CA THR A 9 3.46 -9.88 8.48
C THR A 9 1.96 -9.70 8.21
N VAL A 10 1.24 -9.06 9.13
CA VAL A 10 -0.17 -8.70 8.92
C VAL A 10 -0.30 -7.79 7.70
N SER A 11 0.58 -6.81 7.55
CA SER A 11 0.61 -5.92 6.38
C SER A 11 0.73 -6.70 5.07
N SER A 12 1.63 -7.70 5.01
CA SER A 12 1.80 -8.53 3.81
C SER A 12 0.56 -9.36 3.48
N VAL A 13 -0.16 -9.83 4.50
CA VAL A 13 -1.44 -10.54 4.30
C VAL A 13 -2.48 -9.60 3.70
N LEU A 14 -2.61 -8.38 4.25
CA LEU A 14 -3.55 -7.38 3.76
C LEU A 14 -3.21 -6.92 2.33
N ILE A 15 -1.93 -6.69 2.03
CA ILE A 15 -1.46 -6.42 0.66
C ILE A 15 -1.81 -7.60 -0.26
N GLY A 16 -1.63 -8.84 0.20
CA GLY A 16 -1.98 -10.04 -0.56
C GLY A 16 -3.46 -10.13 -0.89
N ILE A 17 -4.34 -9.84 0.08
CA ILE A 17 -5.80 -9.80 -0.13
C ILE A 17 -6.15 -8.71 -1.16
N TYR A 18 -5.62 -7.50 -0.98
CA TYR A 18 -5.85 -6.41 -1.92
C TYR A 18 -5.36 -6.75 -3.33
N ALA A 19 -4.18 -7.34 -3.45
CA ALA A 19 -3.63 -7.79 -4.73
C ALA A 19 -4.51 -8.84 -5.43
N GLU A 20 -5.10 -9.78 -4.68
CA GLU A 20 -6.06 -10.76 -5.23
C GLU A 20 -7.31 -10.06 -5.77
N VAL A 21 -7.87 -9.10 -5.03
CA VAL A 21 -9.03 -8.31 -5.49
C VAL A 21 -8.68 -7.56 -6.77
N ILE A 22 -7.60 -6.78 -6.78
CA ILE A 22 -7.16 -6.05 -7.99
C ILE A 22 -6.92 -7.01 -9.16
N SER A 23 -6.26 -8.13 -8.91
CA SER A 23 -6.03 -9.14 -9.95
C SER A 23 -7.31 -9.71 -10.53
N ARG A 24 -8.33 -9.95 -9.72
CA ARG A 24 -9.61 -10.51 -10.16
C ARG A 24 -10.33 -9.59 -11.15
N TRP A 25 -10.23 -8.29 -10.93
CA TRP A 25 -10.90 -7.26 -11.73
C TRP A 25 -10.02 -6.65 -12.83
N SER A 26 -8.73 -7.00 -12.89
CA SER A 26 -7.80 -6.55 -13.91
C SER A 26 -7.58 -7.61 -14.98
N SER A 27 -7.43 -7.18 -16.22
CA SER A 27 -6.95 -8.05 -17.30
C SER A 27 -5.45 -8.35 -17.16
N ASN A 28 -4.70 -7.46 -16.53
CA ASN A 28 -3.29 -7.63 -16.26
C ASN A 28 -3.10 -8.29 -14.88
N LYS A 29 -2.41 -9.43 -14.86
CA LYS A 29 -2.11 -10.21 -13.64
C LYS A 29 -0.72 -9.94 -13.10
N HIS A 30 0.04 -9.10 -13.76
CA HIS A 30 1.35 -8.64 -13.34
C HIS A 30 1.34 -7.11 -13.29
N PHE A 31 1.38 -6.54 -12.11
CA PHE A 31 1.20 -5.10 -11.89
C PHE A 31 2.01 -4.62 -10.70
N THR A 32 2.05 -3.31 -10.53
CA THR A 32 2.73 -2.65 -9.42
C THR A 32 1.72 -2.03 -8.47
N LEU A 33 1.90 -2.27 -7.18
CA LEU A 33 1.23 -1.53 -6.12
C LEU A 33 2.14 -0.40 -5.64
N ASN A 34 1.58 0.78 -5.52
CA ASN A 34 2.24 1.94 -4.94
C ASN A 34 2.02 1.92 -3.42
N LEU A 35 3.09 1.84 -2.66
CA LEU A 35 3.05 1.79 -1.20
C LEU A 35 3.68 3.05 -0.62
N PRO A 36 2.89 3.98 -0.06
CA PRO A 36 3.42 5.04 0.78
C PRO A 36 4.10 4.44 2.01
N ILE A 37 5.36 4.80 2.23
CA ILE A 37 6.14 4.35 3.38
C ILE A 37 6.72 5.56 4.12
N GLN A 38 6.89 5.44 5.43
CA GLN A 38 7.60 6.45 6.18
C GLN A 38 9.11 6.20 6.05
N ASN A 39 9.81 7.12 5.41
CA ASN A 39 11.26 7.05 5.20
C ASN A 39 11.97 8.21 5.91
N ARG A 40 11.92 8.20 7.25
CA ARG A 40 12.62 9.20 8.05
C ARG A 40 14.10 8.81 8.15
N PRO A 41 15.02 9.64 7.63
CA PRO A 41 16.45 9.34 7.68
C PRO A 41 16.95 9.36 9.13
N THR A 42 17.75 8.38 9.51
CA THR A 42 18.37 8.27 10.85
C THR A 42 19.70 9.03 10.95
N ILE A 43 19.77 10.23 10.36
CA ILE A 43 20.99 11.04 10.33
C ILE A 43 21.03 11.96 11.54
N GLY A 44 21.87 11.63 12.53
CA GLY A 44 22.10 12.45 13.73
C GLY A 44 21.10 12.25 14.86
N ASN A 45 21.40 12.87 16.03
CA ASN A 45 20.69 12.60 17.29
C ASN A 45 19.31 13.27 17.43
N ASN A 46 18.85 14.08 16.46
CA ASN A 46 17.62 14.89 16.58
C ASN A 46 16.62 14.70 15.46
N THR A 47 16.76 13.68 14.63
CA THR A 47 15.85 13.47 13.46
C THR A 47 14.39 13.28 13.87
N ASN A 48 14.15 12.72 15.06
CA ASN A 48 12.79 12.50 15.56
C ASN A 48 12.04 13.78 15.96
N SER A 49 12.76 14.88 16.20
CA SER A 49 12.15 16.17 16.54
C SER A 49 11.86 17.07 15.34
N ILE A 50 12.26 16.65 14.14
CA ILE A 50 12.01 17.42 12.92
C ILE A 50 10.57 17.20 12.48
N VAL A 51 9.81 18.29 12.35
CA VAL A 51 8.47 18.26 11.77
C VAL A 51 8.57 18.41 10.26
N GLY A 52 7.96 17.47 9.51
CA GLY A 52 7.99 17.49 8.06
C GLY A 52 7.34 16.23 7.46
N ASP A 53 7.10 16.25 6.16
CA ASP A 53 6.67 15.08 5.41
C ASP A 53 7.90 14.23 5.06
N PHE A 54 7.89 12.99 5.54
CA PHE A 54 8.91 11.98 5.27
C PHE A 54 8.34 10.81 4.50
N THR A 55 7.21 11.01 3.83
CA THR A 55 6.60 9.99 3.01
C THR A 55 7.44 9.73 1.77
N ALA A 56 7.86 8.50 1.59
CA ALA A 56 8.44 7.98 0.36
C ALA A 56 7.47 6.99 -0.28
N VAL A 57 7.76 6.62 -1.50
CA VAL A 57 6.97 5.64 -2.26
C VAL A 57 7.83 4.41 -2.52
N ASN A 58 7.29 3.24 -2.20
CA ASN A 58 7.80 1.97 -2.69
C ASN A 58 6.89 1.44 -3.81
N LEU A 59 7.48 0.89 -4.86
CA LEU A 59 6.78 0.29 -5.99
C LEU A 59 6.89 -1.23 -5.90
N LEU A 60 5.91 -1.84 -5.23
CA LEU A 60 5.87 -3.28 -5.03
C LEU A 60 5.37 -4.00 -6.27
N GLU A 61 6.21 -4.83 -6.87
CA GLU A 61 5.84 -5.73 -7.95
C GLU A 61 4.96 -6.87 -7.42
N VAL A 62 3.82 -7.10 -8.06
CA VAL A 62 2.90 -8.21 -7.79
C VAL A 62 2.68 -9.02 -9.05
N ASN A 63 2.92 -10.33 -8.98
CA ASN A 63 2.70 -11.26 -10.08
C ASN A 63 1.73 -12.38 -9.64
N VAL A 64 0.51 -12.34 -10.19
CA VAL A 64 -0.57 -13.31 -9.91
C VAL A 64 -0.73 -14.34 -11.04
N THR A 65 0.18 -14.33 -12.03
CA THR A 65 0.14 -15.28 -13.15
C THR A 65 0.56 -16.69 -12.75
N GLN A 66 1.34 -16.83 -11.68
CA GLN A 66 1.86 -18.09 -11.22
C GLN A 66 0.78 -18.87 -10.46
N ASN A 67 0.73 -20.18 -10.70
CA ASN A 67 -0.19 -21.07 -9.98
C ASN A 67 0.34 -21.36 -8.57
N MET A 68 0.13 -20.42 -7.67
CA MET A 68 0.55 -20.45 -6.27
C MET A 68 -0.67 -20.39 -5.36
N SER A 69 -0.57 -21.02 -4.21
CA SER A 69 -1.55 -20.82 -3.13
C SER A 69 -1.49 -19.37 -2.61
N PHE A 70 -2.55 -18.92 -1.95
CA PHE A 70 -2.59 -17.58 -1.34
C PHE A 70 -1.40 -17.36 -0.39
N ILE A 71 -1.09 -18.34 0.47
CA ILE A 71 0.01 -18.20 1.44
C ILE A 71 1.39 -18.14 0.78
N GLU A 72 1.60 -18.89 -0.30
CA GLU A 72 2.86 -18.81 -1.06
C GLU A 72 3.02 -17.42 -1.70
N ARG A 73 1.93 -16.85 -2.22
CA ARG A 73 1.92 -15.49 -2.76
C ARG A 73 2.21 -14.44 -1.69
N VAL A 74 1.59 -14.56 -0.51
CA VAL A 74 1.85 -13.64 0.62
C VAL A 74 3.32 -13.74 1.06
N LYS A 75 3.92 -14.93 1.05
CA LYS A 75 5.35 -15.10 1.34
C LYS A 75 6.24 -14.42 0.29
N GLU A 76 5.88 -14.53 -0.99
CA GLU A 76 6.62 -13.85 -2.07
C GLU A 76 6.49 -12.33 -1.94
N ILE A 77 5.29 -11.82 -1.67
CA ILE A 77 5.05 -10.40 -1.38
C ILE A 77 5.89 -9.94 -0.18
N THR A 78 5.90 -10.72 0.90
CA THR A 78 6.70 -10.41 2.10
C THR A 78 8.18 -10.31 1.77
N LYS A 79 8.70 -11.28 1.04
CA LYS A 79 10.10 -11.32 0.63
C LYS A 79 10.45 -10.10 -0.23
N ARG A 80 9.66 -9.83 -1.27
CA ARG A 80 9.87 -8.69 -2.18
C ARG A 80 9.81 -7.36 -1.43
N LEU A 81 8.82 -7.19 -0.56
CA LEU A 81 8.69 -5.99 0.25
C LEU A 81 9.91 -5.76 1.15
N MET A 82 10.45 -6.80 1.77
CA MET A 82 11.65 -6.68 2.60
C MET A 82 12.87 -6.31 1.76
N GLU A 83 13.06 -6.94 0.61
CA GLU A 83 14.14 -6.60 -0.34
C GLU A 83 14.05 -5.14 -0.80
N ASP A 84 12.85 -4.65 -1.14
CA ASP A 84 12.62 -3.27 -1.54
C ASP A 84 12.92 -2.29 -0.39
N LEU A 85 12.51 -2.62 0.85
CA LEU A 85 12.75 -1.78 2.02
C LEU A 85 14.24 -1.69 2.41
N GLU A 86 15.02 -2.73 2.15
CA GLU A 86 16.49 -2.70 2.32
C GLU A 86 17.17 -1.73 1.35
N HIS A 87 16.54 -1.45 0.21
CA HIS A 87 17.04 -0.57 -0.85
C HIS A 87 16.29 0.76 -0.95
N ASN A 88 15.55 1.17 0.07
CA ASN A 88 14.66 2.34 0.09
C ASN A 88 15.36 3.72 -0.02
N SER A 89 16.69 3.73 -0.08
CA SER A 89 17.45 4.95 -0.37
C SER A 89 17.19 5.51 -1.78
N PHE A 90 16.67 4.68 -2.68
CA PHE A 90 16.22 5.06 -4.02
C PHE A 90 14.69 4.87 -4.08
N SER A 91 13.97 5.96 -3.98
CA SER A 91 12.50 5.93 -3.86
C SER A 91 11.81 5.54 -5.17
N GLY A 92 10.56 5.06 -5.07
CA GLY A 92 9.75 4.76 -6.25
C GLY A 92 9.55 5.96 -7.18
N VAL A 93 9.56 7.19 -6.67
CA VAL A 93 9.51 8.40 -7.49
C VAL A 93 10.75 8.54 -8.35
N GLU A 94 11.93 8.21 -7.82
CA GLU A 94 13.19 8.21 -8.56
C GLU A 94 13.21 7.08 -9.60
N VAL A 95 12.72 5.89 -9.24
CA VAL A 95 12.53 4.77 -10.18
C VAL A 95 11.66 5.21 -11.36
N LEU A 96 10.48 5.79 -11.11
CA LEU A 96 9.58 6.26 -12.17
C LEU A 96 10.23 7.34 -13.04
N ARG A 97 11.02 8.23 -12.44
CA ARG A 97 11.76 9.25 -13.18
C ARG A 97 12.82 8.64 -14.11
N GLU A 98 13.55 7.63 -13.66
CA GLU A 98 14.53 6.94 -14.52
C GLU A 98 13.83 6.12 -15.62
N LEU A 99 12.76 5.41 -15.29
CA LEU A 99 11.96 4.65 -16.26
C LEU A 99 11.37 5.56 -17.35
N SER A 100 10.89 6.77 -16.98
CA SER A 100 10.33 7.72 -17.95
C SER A 100 11.32 8.26 -18.98
N LYS A 101 12.64 8.16 -18.68
CA LYS A 101 13.69 8.56 -19.65
C LYS A 101 13.90 7.53 -20.75
N VAL A 102 13.59 6.27 -20.50
CA VAL A 102 13.82 5.15 -21.42
C VAL A 102 12.53 4.59 -22.01
N SER A 103 11.37 4.93 -21.42
CA SER A 103 10.06 4.53 -21.91
C SER A 103 9.60 5.43 -23.04
N GLU A 104 8.94 4.83 -24.04
CA GLU A 104 8.22 5.58 -25.09
C GLU A 104 6.90 6.17 -24.54
N GLU A 105 6.41 5.67 -23.43
CA GLU A 105 5.23 6.18 -22.73
C GLU A 105 5.58 7.47 -21.98
N LYS A 106 4.84 8.54 -22.25
CA LYS A 106 5.09 9.86 -21.66
C LYS A 106 4.71 9.93 -20.18
N GLU A 107 3.82 9.07 -19.72
CA GLU A 107 3.36 9.03 -18.33
C GLU A 107 3.31 7.58 -17.84
N LEU A 108 4.23 7.25 -16.94
CA LEU A 108 4.21 5.98 -16.21
C LEU A 108 3.34 6.17 -14.96
N LEU A 109 2.10 5.72 -15.03
CA LEU A 109 1.17 5.81 -13.92
C LEU A 109 1.19 4.50 -13.10
N MET A 110 1.33 4.64 -11.79
CA MET A 110 1.14 3.56 -10.81
C MET A 110 -0.09 3.91 -9.95
N PRO A 111 -1.31 3.78 -10.51
CA PRO A 111 -2.49 4.45 -9.97
C PRO A 111 -3.16 3.66 -8.84
N ILE A 112 -2.67 2.48 -8.51
CA ILE A 112 -3.24 1.61 -7.48
C ILE A 112 -2.34 1.69 -6.24
N VAL A 113 -2.90 2.24 -5.18
CA VAL A 113 -2.18 2.53 -3.93
C VAL A 113 -2.71 1.63 -2.82
N PHE A 114 -1.82 1.23 -1.93
CA PHE A 114 -2.15 0.59 -0.67
C PHE A 114 -1.46 1.33 0.48
N THR A 115 -2.25 1.92 1.36
CA THR A 115 -1.78 2.68 2.53
C THR A 115 -2.14 1.93 3.80
N GLY A 116 -1.16 1.29 4.43
CA GLY A 116 -1.34 0.58 5.70
C GLY A 116 -0.74 1.37 6.86
N VAL A 117 -1.56 1.80 7.81
CA VAL A 117 -1.14 2.46 9.05
C VAL A 117 -1.54 1.55 10.20
N LEU A 118 -0.67 0.58 10.49
CA LEU A 118 -0.89 -0.43 11.52
C LEU A 118 0.09 -0.24 12.68
N LYS A 119 -0.38 -0.41 13.91
CA LYS A 119 0.41 -0.32 15.16
C LYS A 119 1.14 1.02 15.30
N THR A 120 0.40 2.10 15.17
CA THR A 120 0.94 3.43 15.49
C THR A 120 0.92 3.64 17.00
N ASP A 121 2.08 3.99 17.59
CA ASP A 121 2.16 4.46 18.98
C ASP A 121 1.47 5.83 19.07
N GLY A 122 0.19 5.83 19.36
CA GLY A 122 -0.60 7.05 19.55
C GLY A 122 -2.05 6.86 19.10
N THR A 123 -2.96 7.36 19.91
CA THR A 123 -4.37 7.47 19.59
C THR A 123 -4.56 8.34 18.35
N VAL A 124 -4.77 7.73 17.22
CA VAL A 124 -5.42 8.44 16.11
C VAL A 124 -6.88 8.55 16.54
N GLY A 125 -7.35 9.76 16.81
CA GLY A 125 -8.76 9.98 17.16
C GLY A 125 -9.69 9.44 16.06
N THR A 126 -10.99 9.44 16.32
CA THR A 126 -11.98 8.98 15.33
C THR A 126 -11.86 9.80 14.05
N ILE A 127 -11.55 9.13 12.93
CA ILE A 127 -11.55 9.78 11.62
C ILE A 127 -13.00 9.86 11.15
N GLU A 128 -13.59 11.06 11.20
CA GLU A 128 -14.97 11.28 10.73
C GLU A 128 -15.04 11.48 9.21
N TYR A 129 -14.00 12.06 8.63
CA TYR A 129 -13.91 12.34 7.20
C TYR A 129 -12.47 12.48 6.75
N GLY A 130 -12.14 11.90 5.60
CA GLY A 130 -10.85 12.04 4.95
C GLY A 130 -11.00 12.00 3.44
N PHE A 131 -10.12 12.66 2.71
CA PHE A 131 -10.02 12.52 1.27
C PHE A 131 -8.56 12.67 0.85
N SER A 132 -8.19 11.96 -0.21
CA SER A 132 -6.89 12.09 -0.84
C SER A 132 -6.96 13.03 -2.04
N HIS A 133 -5.94 13.86 -2.23
CA HIS A 133 -5.85 14.81 -3.33
C HIS A 133 -4.67 14.50 -4.25
N THR A 134 -4.56 13.23 -4.66
CA THR A 134 -3.48 12.76 -5.54
C THR A 134 -4.04 12.44 -6.92
N PRO A 135 -3.96 13.36 -7.90
CA PRO A 135 -4.67 13.22 -9.19
C PRO A 135 -4.26 12.00 -10.01
N GLN A 136 -3.09 11.43 -9.76
CA GLN A 136 -2.55 10.25 -10.45
C GLN A 136 -3.05 8.93 -9.89
N VAL A 137 -3.67 8.94 -8.69
CA VAL A 137 -4.20 7.75 -8.02
C VAL A 137 -5.63 7.50 -8.50
N TRP A 138 -5.94 6.25 -8.84
CA TRP A 138 -7.29 5.82 -9.20
C TRP A 138 -8.00 5.16 -8.01
N ILE A 139 -7.27 4.33 -7.27
CA ILE A 139 -7.73 3.70 -6.04
C ILE A 139 -6.62 3.78 -5.00
N ASP A 140 -6.93 4.30 -3.82
CA ASP A 140 -6.11 4.22 -2.62
C ASP A 140 -6.86 3.39 -1.57
N CYS A 141 -6.37 2.19 -1.30
CA CYS A 141 -6.86 1.33 -0.23
C CYS A 141 -6.16 1.71 1.06
N GLN A 142 -6.89 2.30 1.98
CA GLN A 142 -6.39 2.71 3.28
C GLN A 142 -6.86 1.73 4.35
N ILE A 143 -5.90 1.22 5.13
CA ILE A 143 -6.18 0.32 6.26
C ILE A 143 -5.52 0.89 7.50
N VAL A 144 -6.34 1.14 8.53
CA VAL A 144 -5.89 1.65 9.83
C VAL A 144 -6.43 0.79 10.96
N ASP A 145 -5.68 0.72 12.06
CA ASP A 145 -6.17 0.09 13.29
C ASP A 145 -7.32 0.92 13.87
N GLU A 146 -8.44 0.27 14.15
CA GLU A 146 -9.54 0.86 14.89
C GLU A 146 -9.31 0.62 16.39
N ILE A 147 -9.13 1.72 17.13
CA ILE A 147 -8.88 1.71 18.57
C ILE A 147 -10.13 2.26 19.27
N ASP A 148 -10.55 1.61 20.35
CA ASP A 148 -11.67 2.11 21.16
C ASP A 148 -11.24 3.23 22.13
N SER A 149 -12.21 3.75 22.89
CA SER A 149 -11.99 4.80 23.88
C SER A 149 -11.12 4.37 25.09
N GLU A 150 -10.81 3.08 25.20
CA GLU A 150 -9.97 2.49 26.25
C GLU A 150 -8.59 2.06 25.72
N ASP A 151 -8.20 2.54 24.52
CA ASP A 151 -6.97 2.20 23.82
C ASP A 151 -6.82 0.69 23.50
N GLN A 152 -7.94 -0.03 23.37
CA GLN A 152 -7.92 -1.44 22.97
C GLN A 152 -8.16 -1.58 21.47
N GLU A 153 -7.37 -2.44 20.82
CA GLU A 153 -7.57 -2.79 19.41
C GLU A 153 -8.96 -3.39 19.20
N LYS A 154 -9.81 -2.73 18.43
CA LYS A 154 -11.17 -3.13 18.14
C LYS A 154 -11.29 -3.87 16.81
N GLY A 155 -10.43 -3.52 15.85
CA GLY A 155 -10.42 -4.10 14.52
C GLY A 155 -9.61 -3.30 13.52
N LEU A 156 -9.95 -3.47 12.26
CA LEU A 156 -9.37 -2.71 11.16
C LEU A 156 -10.46 -1.91 10.46
N MET A 157 -10.22 -0.63 10.28
CA MET A 157 -11.01 0.20 9.38
C MET A 157 -10.38 0.13 7.99
N ILE A 158 -11.19 -0.25 7.00
CA ILE A 158 -10.77 -0.32 5.59
C ILE A 158 -11.61 0.69 4.82
N SER A 159 -10.95 1.58 4.09
CA SER A 159 -11.59 2.55 3.22
C SER A 159 -10.89 2.63 1.87
N TRP A 160 -11.66 2.93 0.82
CA TRP A 160 -11.13 3.15 -0.51
C TRP A 160 -11.44 4.57 -0.97
N ASP A 161 -10.39 5.36 -1.16
CA ASP A 161 -10.49 6.63 -1.89
C ASP A 161 -10.36 6.36 -3.38
N THR A 162 -11.34 6.83 -4.16
CA THR A 162 -11.35 6.56 -5.60
C THR A 162 -11.51 7.85 -6.40
N ARG A 163 -10.70 7.95 -7.47
CA ARG A 163 -10.81 9.09 -8.39
C ARG A 163 -12.10 8.98 -9.21
N LYS A 164 -12.96 9.98 -9.06
CA LYS A 164 -14.22 10.06 -9.81
C LYS A 164 -13.96 10.02 -11.32
N GLY A 165 -14.61 9.07 -11.99
CA GLY A 165 -14.51 8.89 -13.44
C GLY A 165 -13.34 8.03 -13.93
N ALA A 166 -12.43 7.60 -13.06
CA ALA A 166 -11.36 6.65 -13.43
C ALA A 166 -11.91 5.23 -13.61
N ILE A 167 -12.75 4.80 -12.68
CA ILE A 167 -13.45 3.50 -12.70
C ILE A 167 -14.94 3.78 -12.44
N LYS A 168 -15.83 2.95 -12.99
CA LYS A 168 -17.26 3.06 -12.72
C LYS A 168 -17.53 2.76 -11.24
N GLU A 169 -18.35 3.59 -10.59
CA GLU A 169 -18.66 3.46 -9.17
C GLU A 169 -19.24 2.09 -8.80
N SER A 170 -20.12 1.52 -9.63
CA SER A 170 -20.65 0.17 -9.42
C SER A 170 -19.56 -0.91 -9.39
N ILE A 171 -18.53 -0.78 -10.25
CA ILE A 171 -17.40 -1.71 -10.26
C ILE A 171 -16.57 -1.56 -8.99
N VAL A 172 -16.30 -0.32 -8.57
CA VAL A 172 -15.55 -0.07 -7.33
C VAL A 172 -16.27 -0.68 -6.12
N THR A 173 -17.60 -0.51 -6.04
CA THR A 173 -18.41 -1.10 -4.97
C THR A 173 -18.32 -2.63 -4.98
N GLU A 174 -18.49 -3.26 -6.13
CA GLU A 174 -18.38 -4.72 -6.27
C GLU A 174 -16.96 -5.24 -5.94
N MET A 175 -15.92 -4.49 -6.32
CA MET A 175 -14.53 -4.81 -5.95
C MET A 175 -14.32 -4.75 -4.43
N PHE A 176 -14.85 -3.71 -3.79
CA PHE A 176 -14.71 -3.51 -2.35
C PHE A 176 -15.43 -4.59 -1.54
N GLU A 177 -16.57 -5.06 -2.02
CA GLU A 177 -17.38 -6.10 -1.37
C GLU A 177 -16.89 -7.55 -1.66
N SER A 178 -15.94 -7.75 -2.58
CA SER A 178 -15.49 -9.09 -3.04
C SER A 178 -14.37 -9.67 -2.17
#